data_389380818a2c17404ac10c550d6b86d4
#
_entry.id   389380818a2c17404ac10c550d6b86d4
#
_cell.length_a   1.000
_cell.length_b   1.000
_cell.length_c   1.000
_cell.angle_alpha   90.00
_cell.angle_beta   90.00
_cell.angle_gamma   90.00
#
_symmetry.space_group_name_H-M   'P 1'
#
loop_
_entity.id
_entity.type
_entity.pdbx_description
1 polymer ?
#
loop_
_entity_poly.entity_id
_entity_poly.type
_entity_poly.pdbx_seq_one_letter_code
_entity_poly.pdbx_strand_id
1 'polypeptide(L)'
;LSHGDWGFIYMVGTLASAVLMVWAGTSSDIFKARSIGALVLVGLSISTLLMASNPNVWLLPFLIFLLRFLGQGMLPHIPSVSMSRWFISQRGKALAISNTGYALGEAFLPVFFTILMLSYHWQNLWIVASLFCLLMAPIIWMLLKNERTPQSLATEVTALGLLGKSWTRKEVISHPLFWYMLPALLGPSACVTSFFFQQVYFAEIKGWTHLQLVALFPIYTFVAIVFNLISGWALDKYGLDRILPSY
;
A
#
# COMPACT_ATOMS: atom_id res chain seq x y z
N LEU A 1 -17.51 -6.20 -21.24
CA LEU A 1 -16.07 -6.44 -21.25
C LEU A 1 -15.80 -7.90 -21.05
N SER A 2 -14.88 -8.49 -21.82
CA SER A 2 -14.35 -9.82 -21.55
C SER A 2 -13.42 -9.79 -20.32
N HIS A 3 -13.13 -10.96 -19.72
CA HIS A 3 -12.14 -11.05 -18.64
C HIS A 3 -10.75 -10.54 -19.07
N GLY A 4 -10.39 -10.75 -20.35
CA GLY A 4 -9.14 -10.26 -20.93
C GLY A 4 -9.10 -8.74 -21.04
N ASP A 5 -10.18 -8.11 -21.50
CA ASP A 5 -10.27 -6.65 -21.60
C ASP A 5 -10.14 -5.98 -20.23
N TRP A 6 -10.83 -6.55 -19.22
CA TRP A 6 -10.73 -6.07 -17.86
C TRP A 6 -9.30 -6.17 -17.32
N GLY A 7 -8.64 -7.32 -17.54
CA GLY A 7 -7.25 -7.52 -17.15
C GLY A 7 -6.31 -6.51 -17.81
N PHE A 8 -6.52 -6.23 -19.10
CA PHE A 8 -5.70 -5.27 -19.84
C PHE A 8 -5.89 -3.83 -19.32
N ILE A 9 -7.13 -3.39 -19.11
CA ILE A 9 -7.46 -2.08 -18.53
C ILE A 9 -6.79 -1.90 -17.16
N TYR A 10 -6.90 -2.92 -16.32
CA TYR A 10 -6.30 -2.92 -14.99
C TYR A 10 -4.77 -2.88 -15.03
N MET A 11 -4.16 -3.64 -15.94
CA MET A 11 -2.72 -3.66 -16.16
C MET A 11 -2.20 -2.27 -16.56
N VAL A 12 -2.85 -1.61 -17.54
CA VAL A 12 -2.45 -0.28 -18.01
C VAL A 12 -2.50 0.75 -16.87
N GLY A 13 -3.60 0.80 -16.10
CA GLY A 13 -3.74 1.71 -14.97
C GLY A 13 -2.70 1.44 -13.87
N THR A 14 -2.45 0.17 -13.58
CA THR A 14 -1.47 -0.23 -12.55
C THR A 14 -0.03 0.09 -12.97
N LEU A 15 0.35 -0.19 -14.22
CA LEU A 15 1.69 0.13 -14.74
C LEU A 15 1.93 1.65 -14.75
N ALA A 16 0.95 2.44 -15.19
CA ALA A 16 1.04 3.89 -15.15
C ALA A 16 1.26 4.41 -13.71
N SER A 17 0.54 3.84 -12.75
CA SER A 17 0.70 4.14 -11.32
C SER A 17 2.11 3.79 -10.82
N ALA A 18 2.62 2.60 -11.16
CA ALA A 18 3.95 2.16 -10.75
C ALA A 18 5.05 3.06 -11.33
N VAL A 19 4.95 3.43 -12.59
CA VAL A 19 5.89 4.34 -13.25
C VAL A 19 5.88 5.71 -12.54
N LEU A 20 4.70 6.32 -12.32
CA LEU A 20 4.61 7.61 -11.65
C LEU A 20 5.13 7.56 -10.22
N MET A 21 4.93 6.45 -9.51
CA MET A 21 5.36 6.27 -8.12
C MET A 21 6.88 6.37 -7.95
N VAL A 22 7.66 6.04 -8.99
CA VAL A 22 9.13 6.17 -8.99
C VAL A 22 9.57 7.62 -8.70
N TRP A 23 8.82 8.61 -9.17
CA TRP A 23 9.10 10.02 -8.92
C TRP A 23 8.28 10.58 -7.75
N ALA A 24 7.03 10.21 -7.66
CA ALA A 24 6.12 10.72 -6.63
C ALA A 24 6.55 10.32 -5.20
N GLY A 25 7.20 9.17 -5.02
CA GLY A 25 7.71 8.74 -3.73
C GLY A 25 8.68 9.75 -3.09
N THR A 26 9.44 10.51 -3.89
CA THR A 26 10.35 11.55 -3.38
C THR A 26 9.61 12.75 -2.76
N SER A 27 8.30 12.91 -3.02
CA SER A 27 7.50 13.95 -2.38
C SER A 27 7.51 13.82 -0.85
N SER A 28 7.59 12.60 -0.34
CA SER A 28 7.70 12.33 1.11
C SER A 28 9.04 12.80 1.70
N ASP A 29 10.04 13.11 0.87
CA ASP A 29 11.32 13.69 1.31
C ASP A 29 11.28 15.21 1.40
N ILE A 30 10.39 15.84 0.63
CA ILE A 30 10.32 17.30 0.48
C ILE A 30 9.23 17.90 1.37
N PHE A 31 8.06 17.24 1.42
CA PHE A 31 6.88 17.77 2.09
C PHE A 31 6.60 17.03 3.41
N LYS A 32 5.84 17.66 4.28
CA LYS A 32 5.38 17.07 5.55
C LYS A 32 4.40 15.93 5.28
N ALA A 33 4.55 14.81 6.02
CA ALA A 33 3.68 13.64 5.88
C ALA A 33 2.19 13.99 6.08
N ARG A 34 1.87 14.92 7.01
CA ARG A 34 0.50 15.39 7.24
C ARG A 34 -0.11 16.04 5.99
N SER A 35 0.68 16.86 5.26
CA SER A 35 0.18 17.58 4.08
C SER A 35 -0.05 16.64 2.91
N ILE A 36 0.93 15.75 2.65
CA ILE A 36 0.80 14.75 1.58
C ILE A 36 -0.30 13.76 1.93
N GLY A 37 -0.37 13.28 3.17
CA GLY A 37 -1.39 12.33 3.62
C GLY A 37 -2.81 12.88 3.45
N ALA A 38 -3.05 14.14 3.87
CA ALA A 38 -4.33 14.78 3.67
C ALA A 38 -4.66 14.99 2.17
N LEU A 39 -3.68 15.44 1.37
CA LEU A 39 -3.86 15.62 -0.08
C LEU A 39 -4.19 14.30 -0.77
N VAL A 40 -3.49 13.22 -0.42
CA VAL A 40 -3.73 11.87 -0.97
C VAL A 40 -5.12 11.37 -0.61
N LEU A 41 -5.59 11.59 0.63
CA LEU A 41 -6.94 11.22 1.05
C LEU A 41 -8.03 12.00 0.32
N VAL A 42 -7.84 13.30 0.12
CA VAL A 42 -8.75 14.14 -0.68
C VAL A 42 -8.76 13.66 -2.14
N GLY A 43 -7.58 13.42 -2.72
CA GLY A 43 -7.48 12.88 -4.08
C GLY A 43 -8.14 11.50 -4.22
N LEU A 44 -7.98 10.64 -3.22
CA LEU A 44 -8.62 9.32 -3.18
C LEU A 44 -10.14 9.44 -3.05
N SER A 45 -10.63 10.38 -2.23
CA SER A 45 -12.06 10.68 -2.11
C SER A 45 -12.65 11.10 -3.46
N ILE A 46 -11.98 11.99 -4.19
CA ILE A 46 -12.41 12.40 -5.54
C ILE A 46 -12.38 11.21 -6.51
N SER A 47 -11.34 10.39 -6.47
CA SER A 47 -11.20 9.23 -7.36
C SER A 47 -12.28 8.17 -7.11
N THR A 48 -12.63 7.91 -5.85
CA THR A 48 -13.72 6.99 -5.47
C THR A 48 -15.08 7.53 -5.87
N LEU A 49 -15.32 8.86 -5.75
CA LEU A 49 -16.55 9.49 -6.19
C LEU A 49 -16.70 9.44 -7.72
N LEU A 50 -15.61 9.70 -8.45
CA LEU A 50 -15.60 9.55 -9.91
C LEU A 50 -15.87 8.11 -10.33
N MET A 51 -15.36 7.12 -9.58
CA MET A 51 -15.65 5.72 -9.86
C MET A 51 -17.12 5.39 -9.63
N ALA A 52 -17.75 5.92 -8.58
CA ALA A 52 -19.19 5.76 -8.32
C ALA A 52 -20.08 6.29 -9.45
N SER A 53 -19.68 7.40 -10.05
CA SER A 53 -20.46 8.11 -11.09
C SER A 53 -20.04 7.77 -12.51
N ASN A 54 -19.11 6.83 -12.71
CA ASN A 54 -18.53 6.55 -14.02
C ASN A 54 -19.47 5.76 -14.94
N PRO A 55 -20.01 6.37 -16.02
CA PRO A 55 -20.81 5.68 -17.03
C PRO A 55 -19.96 5.13 -18.19
N ASN A 56 -18.65 5.43 -18.25
CA ASN A 56 -17.84 5.22 -19.45
C ASN A 56 -16.65 4.28 -19.22
N VAL A 57 -16.63 3.19 -19.94
CA VAL A 57 -15.57 2.17 -19.89
C VAL A 57 -14.18 2.75 -20.24
N TRP A 58 -14.13 3.71 -21.15
CA TRP A 58 -12.86 4.32 -21.58
C TRP A 58 -12.17 5.15 -20.49
N LEU A 59 -12.92 5.58 -19.48
CA LEU A 59 -12.36 6.31 -18.32
C LEU A 59 -11.78 5.36 -17.25
N LEU A 60 -12.12 4.06 -17.31
CA LEU A 60 -11.67 3.07 -16.32
C LEU A 60 -10.15 2.98 -16.16
N PRO A 61 -9.31 2.96 -17.22
CA PRO A 61 -7.86 2.91 -17.04
C PRO A 61 -7.34 4.08 -16.22
N PHE A 62 -7.88 5.27 -16.44
CA PHE A 62 -7.50 6.48 -15.69
C PHE A 62 -7.98 6.43 -14.24
N LEU A 63 -9.20 5.98 -13.99
CA LEU A 63 -9.73 5.84 -12.63
C LEU A 63 -8.96 4.76 -11.84
N ILE A 64 -8.64 3.64 -12.47
CA ILE A 64 -7.81 2.59 -11.88
C ILE A 64 -6.41 3.14 -11.58
N PHE A 65 -5.81 3.90 -12.50
CA PHE A 65 -4.55 4.58 -12.27
C PHE A 65 -4.61 5.46 -11.02
N LEU A 66 -5.61 6.32 -10.86
CA LEU A 66 -5.75 7.20 -9.70
C LEU A 66 -5.93 6.40 -8.40
N LEU A 67 -6.82 5.41 -8.39
CA LEU A 67 -7.05 4.56 -7.22
C LEU A 67 -5.79 3.78 -6.82
N ARG A 68 -5.05 3.25 -7.80
CA ARG A 68 -3.80 2.54 -7.56
C ARG A 68 -2.70 3.47 -7.08
N PHE A 69 -2.53 4.62 -7.73
CA PHE A 69 -1.50 5.59 -7.37
C PHE A 69 -1.71 6.17 -5.98
N LEU A 70 -2.92 6.64 -5.67
CA LEU A 70 -3.23 7.25 -4.39
C LEU A 70 -3.42 6.21 -3.29
N GLY A 71 -4.21 5.16 -3.54
CA GLY A 71 -4.60 4.17 -2.54
C GLY A 71 -3.53 3.13 -2.25
N GLN A 72 -2.90 2.53 -3.26
CA GLN A 72 -1.87 1.50 -3.08
C GLN A 72 -0.44 2.03 -3.16
N GLY A 73 -0.21 3.11 -3.90
CA GLY A 73 1.11 3.73 -4.00
C GLY A 73 1.39 4.65 -2.83
N MET A 74 0.76 5.82 -2.82
CA MET A 74 1.09 6.90 -1.89
C MET A 74 0.64 6.63 -0.45
N LEU A 75 -0.57 6.10 -0.25
CA LEU A 75 -1.14 5.94 1.09
C LEU A 75 -0.31 5.02 2.01
N PRO A 76 0.18 3.84 1.61
CA PRO A 76 1.08 3.03 2.43
C PRO A 76 2.53 3.52 2.43
N HIS A 77 2.96 4.26 1.38
CA HIS A 77 4.32 4.78 1.29
C HIS A 77 4.60 5.85 2.37
N ILE A 78 3.66 6.78 2.58
CA ILE A 78 3.81 7.89 3.54
C ILE A 78 4.10 7.39 4.97
N PRO A 79 3.28 6.51 5.58
CA PRO A 79 3.57 6.00 6.91
C PRO A 79 4.84 5.16 6.96
N SER A 80 5.15 4.36 5.93
CA SER A 80 6.37 3.56 5.87
C SER A 80 7.63 4.43 5.94
N VAL A 81 7.69 5.50 5.16
CA VAL A 81 8.80 6.46 5.19
C VAL A 81 8.84 7.20 6.53
N SER A 82 7.71 7.67 7.04
CA SER A 82 7.63 8.41 8.29
C SER A 82 8.06 7.56 9.48
N MET A 83 7.55 6.32 9.62
CA MET A 83 7.92 5.42 10.71
C MET A 83 9.41 5.04 10.66
N SER A 84 9.95 4.81 9.47
CA SER A 84 11.37 4.47 9.32
C SER A 84 12.31 5.62 9.70
N ARG A 85 11.85 6.86 9.64
CA ARG A 85 12.60 8.06 10.03
C ARG A 85 12.45 8.40 11.52
N TRP A 86 11.25 8.24 12.06
CA TRP A 86 10.98 8.62 13.44
C TRP A 86 11.50 7.60 14.46
N PHE A 87 11.56 6.32 14.10
CA PHE A 87 11.96 5.22 14.98
C PHE A 87 13.24 4.54 14.49
N ILE A 88 14.40 5.15 14.75
CA ILE A 88 15.68 4.65 14.24
C ILE A 88 16.08 3.33 14.89
N SER A 89 15.98 3.23 16.24
CA SER A 89 16.39 2.05 17.00
C SER A 89 15.40 0.88 16.97
N GLN A 90 14.12 1.14 16.68
CA GLN A 90 13.04 0.13 16.65
C GLN A 90 12.25 0.22 15.32
N ARG A 91 12.98 0.37 14.24
CA ARG A 91 12.39 0.59 12.91
C ARG A 91 11.50 -0.57 12.46
N GLY A 92 11.97 -1.81 12.64
CA GLY A 92 11.22 -3.01 12.25
C GLY A 92 9.90 -3.12 13.02
N LYS A 93 9.93 -2.91 14.33
CA LYS A 93 8.73 -2.93 15.17
C LYS A 93 7.74 -1.82 14.80
N ALA A 94 8.23 -0.59 14.56
CA ALA A 94 7.37 0.54 14.18
C ALA A 94 6.68 0.32 12.82
N LEU A 95 7.41 -0.22 11.84
CA LEU A 95 6.84 -0.57 10.53
C LEU A 95 5.83 -1.72 10.64
N ALA A 96 6.10 -2.75 11.44
CA ALA A 96 5.18 -3.86 11.65
C ALA A 96 3.85 -3.39 12.28
N ILE A 97 3.91 -2.51 13.28
CA ILE A 97 2.72 -1.93 13.92
C ILE A 97 1.95 -1.06 12.92
N SER A 98 2.64 -0.22 12.15
CA SER A 98 2.01 0.63 11.13
C SER A 98 1.28 -0.20 10.06
N ASN A 99 1.89 -1.30 9.62
CA ASN A 99 1.30 -2.20 8.62
C ASN A 99 0.10 -3.00 9.15
N THR A 100 -0.08 -3.12 10.45
CA THR A 100 -1.23 -3.82 11.05
C THR A 100 -2.56 -3.16 10.65
N GLY A 101 -2.59 -1.82 10.55
CA GLY A 101 -3.80 -1.11 10.09
C GLY A 101 -4.18 -1.45 8.65
N TYR A 102 -3.19 -1.54 7.76
CA TYR A 102 -3.40 -1.97 6.38
C TYR A 102 -3.93 -3.42 6.32
N ALA A 103 -3.28 -4.32 7.05
CA ALA A 103 -3.67 -5.73 7.10
C ALA A 103 -5.11 -5.92 7.64
N LEU A 104 -5.51 -5.17 8.68
CA LEU A 104 -6.90 -5.21 9.18
C LEU A 104 -7.90 -4.74 8.12
N GLY A 105 -7.58 -3.66 7.39
CA GLY A 105 -8.41 -3.23 6.26
C GLY A 105 -8.55 -4.31 5.19
N GLU A 106 -7.47 -4.95 4.80
CA GLU A 106 -7.44 -6.03 3.80
C GLU A 106 -8.24 -7.27 4.25
N ALA A 107 -8.27 -7.55 5.57
CA ALA A 107 -9.05 -8.67 6.13
C ALA A 107 -10.55 -8.41 6.12
N PHE A 108 -10.96 -7.25 6.63
CA PHE A 108 -12.37 -7.01 6.95
C PHE A 108 -13.14 -6.29 5.84
N LEU A 109 -12.50 -5.37 5.10
CA LEU A 109 -13.19 -4.61 4.06
C LEU A 109 -13.80 -5.47 2.95
N PRO A 110 -13.11 -6.48 2.39
CA PRO A 110 -13.70 -7.35 1.37
C PRO A 110 -14.95 -8.10 1.87
N VAL A 111 -14.89 -8.63 3.10
CA VAL A 111 -16.05 -9.31 3.72
C VAL A 111 -17.20 -8.34 3.89
N PHE A 112 -16.93 -7.18 4.47
CA PHE A 112 -17.93 -6.14 4.74
C PHE A 112 -18.59 -5.64 3.44
N PHE A 113 -17.79 -5.32 2.44
CA PHE A 113 -18.32 -4.86 1.15
C PHE A 113 -19.07 -5.95 0.41
N THR A 114 -18.61 -7.20 0.45
CA THR A 114 -19.34 -8.32 -0.18
C THR A 114 -20.71 -8.51 0.45
N ILE A 115 -20.83 -8.42 1.77
CA ILE A 115 -22.12 -8.49 2.47
C ILE A 115 -23.02 -7.31 2.09
N LEU A 116 -22.48 -6.09 2.10
CA LEU A 116 -23.25 -4.90 1.74
C LEU A 116 -23.74 -4.93 0.29
N MET A 117 -22.97 -5.49 -0.63
CA MET A 117 -23.36 -5.64 -2.03
C MET A 117 -24.57 -6.59 -2.24
N LEU A 118 -24.94 -7.39 -1.26
CA LEU A 118 -26.18 -8.16 -1.30
C LEU A 118 -27.44 -7.27 -1.19
N SER A 119 -27.32 -6.10 -0.57
CA SER A 119 -28.45 -5.20 -0.28
C SER A 119 -28.34 -3.81 -0.94
N TYR A 120 -27.15 -3.38 -1.27
CA TYR A 120 -26.87 -2.05 -1.81
C TYR A 120 -26.15 -2.12 -3.17
N HIS A 121 -26.42 -1.16 -4.04
CA HIS A 121 -25.70 -1.01 -5.29
C HIS A 121 -24.23 -0.64 -5.03
N TRP A 122 -23.32 -1.16 -5.84
CA TRP A 122 -21.89 -0.94 -5.73
C TRP A 122 -21.48 0.55 -5.75
N GLN A 123 -22.24 1.40 -6.47
CA GLN A 123 -22.01 2.86 -6.50
C GLN A 123 -22.11 3.49 -5.10
N ASN A 124 -23.11 3.07 -4.31
CA ASN A 124 -23.31 3.57 -2.96
C ASN A 124 -22.10 3.27 -2.06
N LEU A 125 -21.48 2.10 -2.24
CA LEU A 125 -20.28 1.72 -1.48
C LEU A 125 -19.09 2.61 -1.83
N TRP A 126 -18.94 2.98 -3.09
CA TRP A 126 -17.90 3.93 -3.50
C TRP A 126 -18.15 5.35 -2.95
N ILE A 127 -19.40 5.79 -2.87
CA ILE A 127 -19.76 7.07 -2.24
C ILE A 127 -19.42 7.05 -0.76
N VAL A 128 -19.75 5.97 -0.04
CA VAL A 128 -19.40 5.82 1.39
C VAL A 128 -17.89 5.83 1.58
N ALA A 129 -17.14 5.14 0.73
CA ALA A 129 -15.68 5.15 0.75
C ALA A 129 -15.11 6.56 0.50
N SER A 130 -15.70 7.32 -0.42
CA SER A 130 -15.34 8.72 -0.68
C SER A 130 -15.52 9.59 0.55
N LEU A 131 -16.68 9.53 1.18
CA LEU A 131 -16.98 10.28 2.40
C LEU A 131 -16.04 9.91 3.55
N PHE A 132 -15.74 8.62 3.70
CA PHE A 132 -14.79 8.14 4.70
C PHE A 132 -13.39 8.73 4.47
N CYS A 133 -12.87 8.68 3.25
CA CYS A 133 -11.57 9.28 2.92
C CYS A 133 -11.54 10.79 3.19
N LEU A 134 -12.63 11.49 2.85
CA LEU A 134 -12.74 12.93 3.05
C LEU A 134 -12.75 13.28 4.54
N LEU A 135 -13.46 12.52 5.36
CA LEU A 135 -13.51 12.71 6.82
C LEU A 135 -12.15 12.38 7.48
N MET A 136 -11.41 11.40 6.96
CA MET A 136 -10.09 11.05 7.48
C MET A 136 -9.01 12.10 7.18
N ALA A 137 -9.16 12.90 6.14
CA ALA A 137 -8.16 13.92 5.78
C ALA A 137 -7.89 14.95 6.89
N PRO A 138 -8.89 15.63 7.48
CA PRO A 138 -8.66 16.55 8.61
C PRO A 138 -8.17 15.81 9.87
N ILE A 139 -8.59 14.57 10.10
CA ILE A 139 -8.15 13.77 11.24
C ILE A 139 -6.65 13.49 11.15
N ILE A 140 -6.17 13.02 9.99
CA ILE A 140 -4.74 12.80 9.75
C ILE A 140 -3.96 14.10 9.87
N TRP A 141 -4.48 15.20 9.33
CA TRP A 141 -3.86 16.52 9.46
C TRP A 141 -3.67 16.95 10.91
N MET A 142 -4.64 16.66 11.77
CA MET A 142 -4.59 16.98 13.20
C MET A 142 -3.66 16.03 13.97
N LEU A 143 -3.76 14.72 13.72
CA LEU A 143 -2.96 13.70 14.42
C LEU A 143 -1.47 13.84 14.12
N LEU A 144 -1.10 14.20 12.89
CA LEU A 144 0.29 14.38 12.48
C LEU A 144 0.80 15.83 12.67
N LYS A 145 0.20 16.61 13.59
CA LYS A 145 0.60 17.99 13.83
C LYS A 145 2.08 18.12 14.27
N ASN A 146 2.54 17.20 15.09
CA ASN A 146 3.87 17.21 15.71
C ASN A 146 4.86 16.26 14.99
N GLU A 147 4.72 16.09 13.70
CA GLU A 147 5.64 15.25 12.92
C GLU A 147 7.04 15.85 12.82
N ARG A 148 8.05 14.99 12.75
CA ARG A 148 9.41 15.42 12.34
C ARG A 148 9.42 15.73 10.85
N THR A 149 10.03 16.85 10.47
CA THR A 149 10.21 17.23 9.07
C THR A 149 11.44 16.53 8.47
N PRO A 150 11.48 16.28 7.15
CA PRO A 150 12.68 15.74 6.51
C PRO A 150 13.93 16.58 6.79
N GLN A 151 13.79 17.89 6.84
CA GLN A 151 14.90 18.82 7.14
C GLN A 151 15.41 18.69 8.57
N SER A 152 14.58 18.35 9.55
CA SER A 152 15.03 18.11 10.93
C SER A 152 15.89 16.86 11.06
N LEU A 153 15.74 15.91 10.16
CA LEU A 153 16.59 14.73 10.08
C LEU A 153 17.93 14.98 9.41
N ALA A 154 18.01 15.88 8.45
CA ALA A 154 19.25 16.23 7.78
C ALA A 154 20.29 16.87 8.72
N THR A 155 19.83 17.50 9.80
CA THR A 155 20.70 18.11 10.83
C THR A 155 21.08 17.14 11.96
N GLU A 156 20.31 16.07 12.18
CA GLU A 156 20.53 15.11 13.31
C GLU A 156 21.27 13.83 12.92
N VAL A 157 21.50 13.55 11.62
CA VAL A 157 21.80 12.20 11.18
C VAL A 157 23.18 12.03 10.61
N THR A 158 23.94 11.23 11.32
CA THR A 158 24.88 10.27 10.76
C THR A 158 24.16 9.37 9.72
N ALA A 159 24.74 9.23 8.57
CA ALA A 159 24.21 8.47 7.44
C ALA A 159 23.69 7.09 7.84
N LEU A 160 22.42 6.82 7.54
CA LEU A 160 21.69 5.63 7.98
C LEU A 160 21.63 4.52 6.92
N GLY A 161 22.29 4.70 5.79
CA GLY A 161 22.34 3.71 4.72
C GLY A 161 23.41 2.64 4.93
N LEU A 162 23.44 1.65 4.05
CA LEU A 162 24.50 0.64 3.98
C LEU A 162 25.86 1.34 3.93
N LEU A 163 26.81 0.89 4.76
CA LEU A 163 28.14 1.50 4.92
C LEU A 163 28.11 2.95 5.45
N GLY A 164 27.05 3.38 6.14
CA GLY A 164 26.92 4.73 6.65
C GLY A 164 26.75 5.81 5.57
N LYS A 165 26.39 5.46 4.37
CA LYS A 165 26.23 6.37 3.21
C LYS A 165 24.76 6.57 2.85
N SER A 166 24.36 7.81 2.55
CA SER A 166 23.08 8.10 1.90
C SER A 166 23.19 7.81 0.40
N TRP A 167 22.42 6.81 -0.05
CA TRP A 167 22.44 6.35 -1.43
C TRP A 167 21.48 7.17 -2.29
N THR A 168 21.97 7.69 -3.41
CA THR A 168 21.13 8.27 -4.44
C THR A 168 20.43 7.19 -5.27
N ARG A 169 19.31 7.54 -5.92
CA ARG A 169 18.58 6.61 -6.80
C ARG A 169 19.50 5.99 -7.88
N LYS A 170 20.36 6.81 -8.49
CA LYS A 170 21.28 6.36 -9.53
C LYS A 170 22.27 5.33 -8.98
N GLU A 171 22.81 5.57 -7.81
CA GLU A 171 23.75 4.63 -7.16
C GLU A 171 23.06 3.30 -6.79
N VAL A 172 21.83 3.36 -6.26
CA VAL A 172 21.04 2.15 -5.93
C VAL A 172 20.78 1.31 -7.17
N ILE A 173 20.29 1.91 -8.26
CA ILE A 173 19.98 1.19 -9.51
C ILE A 173 21.26 0.63 -10.15
N SER A 174 22.40 1.28 -9.99
CA SER A 174 23.69 0.81 -10.49
C SER A 174 24.31 -0.31 -9.65
N HIS A 175 23.80 -0.54 -8.45
CA HIS A 175 24.36 -1.55 -7.55
C HIS A 175 23.77 -2.94 -7.83
N PRO A 176 24.59 -4.01 -8.00
CA PRO A 176 24.11 -5.36 -8.33
C PRO A 176 23.12 -5.92 -7.31
N LEU A 177 23.30 -5.62 -6.02
CA LEU A 177 22.43 -6.09 -4.93
C LEU A 177 20.96 -5.69 -5.17
N PHE A 178 20.71 -4.50 -5.74
CA PHE A 178 19.35 -4.07 -6.07
C PHE A 178 18.65 -5.06 -7.02
N TRP A 179 19.35 -5.49 -8.06
CA TRP A 179 18.81 -6.40 -9.07
C TRP A 179 18.64 -7.83 -8.55
N TYR A 180 19.53 -8.29 -7.64
CA TYR A 180 19.37 -9.59 -6.97
C TYR A 180 18.21 -9.63 -6.00
N MET A 181 17.97 -8.53 -5.28
CA MET A 181 16.83 -8.44 -4.34
C MET A 181 15.48 -8.22 -5.03
N LEU A 182 15.47 -7.66 -6.24
CA LEU A 182 14.25 -7.31 -6.95
C LEU A 182 13.29 -8.49 -7.16
N PRO A 183 13.71 -9.67 -7.65
CA PRO A 183 12.83 -10.83 -7.81
C PRO A 183 12.27 -11.34 -6.47
N ALA A 184 13.07 -11.31 -5.41
CA ALA A 184 12.64 -11.73 -4.07
C ALA A 184 11.55 -10.83 -3.48
N LEU A 185 11.60 -9.52 -3.80
CA LEU A 185 10.57 -8.56 -3.37
C LEU A 185 9.32 -8.59 -4.27
N LEU A 186 9.51 -8.71 -5.59
CA LEU A 186 8.40 -8.68 -6.55
C LEU A 186 7.63 -10.00 -6.61
N GLY A 187 8.30 -11.15 -6.47
CA GLY A 187 7.68 -12.47 -6.61
C GLY A 187 6.48 -12.66 -5.68
N PRO A 188 6.65 -12.58 -4.35
CA PRO A 188 5.54 -12.72 -3.40
C PRO A 188 4.42 -11.71 -3.65
N SER A 189 4.78 -10.44 -3.91
CA SER A 189 3.81 -9.38 -4.16
C SER A 189 3.00 -9.61 -5.44
N ALA A 190 3.63 -10.12 -6.50
CA ALA A 190 2.96 -10.46 -7.75
C ALA A 190 1.99 -11.63 -7.56
N CYS A 191 2.39 -12.68 -6.85
CA CYS A 191 1.52 -13.83 -6.56
C CYS A 191 0.29 -13.42 -5.73
N VAL A 192 0.50 -12.65 -4.66
CA VAL A 192 -0.59 -12.16 -3.81
C VAL A 192 -1.54 -11.26 -4.59
N THR A 193 -1.00 -10.31 -5.35
CA THR A 193 -1.82 -9.40 -6.17
C THR A 193 -2.63 -10.16 -7.23
N SER A 194 -2.02 -11.14 -7.90
CA SER A 194 -2.71 -11.98 -8.89
C SER A 194 -3.84 -12.79 -8.26
N PHE A 195 -3.63 -13.35 -7.08
CA PHE A 195 -4.65 -14.08 -6.34
C PHE A 195 -5.83 -13.16 -5.98
N PHE A 196 -5.58 -11.99 -5.39
CA PHE A 196 -6.64 -11.04 -5.04
C PHE A 196 -7.37 -10.48 -6.27
N PHE A 197 -6.68 -10.31 -7.37
CA PHE A 197 -7.32 -9.86 -8.60
C PHE A 197 -8.24 -10.92 -9.21
N GLN A 198 -7.84 -12.19 -9.15
CA GLN A 198 -8.59 -13.31 -9.74
C GLN A 198 -9.47 -14.07 -8.73
N GLN A 199 -9.68 -13.52 -7.54
CA GLN A 199 -10.38 -14.21 -6.44
C GLN A 199 -11.78 -14.70 -6.80
N VAL A 200 -12.54 -13.95 -7.61
CA VAL A 200 -13.90 -14.34 -8.05
C VAL A 200 -13.81 -15.55 -8.96
N TYR A 201 -12.95 -15.48 -9.98
CA TYR A 201 -12.72 -16.58 -10.92
C TYR A 201 -12.19 -17.84 -10.22
N PHE A 202 -11.30 -17.67 -9.24
CA PHE A 202 -10.79 -18.77 -8.43
C PHE A 202 -11.89 -19.45 -7.60
N ALA A 203 -12.79 -18.66 -7.01
CA ALA A 203 -13.93 -19.19 -6.27
C ALA A 203 -14.87 -19.98 -7.20
N GLU A 204 -15.16 -19.45 -8.39
CA GLU A 204 -16.00 -20.13 -9.40
C GLU A 204 -15.43 -21.50 -9.81
N ILE A 205 -14.14 -21.59 -10.14
CA ILE A 205 -13.49 -22.86 -10.50
C ILE A 205 -13.56 -23.89 -9.38
N LYS A 206 -13.45 -23.43 -8.12
CA LYS A 206 -13.53 -24.31 -6.94
C LYS A 206 -14.97 -24.66 -6.53
N GLY A 207 -15.97 -24.10 -7.20
CA GLY A 207 -17.37 -24.25 -6.82
C GLY A 207 -17.73 -23.57 -5.49
N TRP A 208 -16.95 -22.57 -5.08
CA TRP A 208 -17.19 -21.78 -3.87
C TRP A 208 -17.95 -20.50 -4.20
N THR A 209 -18.76 -20.04 -3.27
CA THR A 209 -19.27 -18.67 -3.35
C THR A 209 -18.16 -17.67 -3.05
N HIS A 210 -18.23 -16.49 -3.63
CA HIS A 210 -17.25 -15.42 -3.33
C HIS A 210 -17.19 -15.09 -1.83
N LEU A 211 -18.35 -15.12 -1.16
CA LEU A 211 -18.43 -14.90 0.28
C LEU A 211 -17.67 -15.96 1.10
N GLN A 212 -17.73 -17.23 0.69
CA GLN A 212 -16.96 -18.30 1.34
C GLN A 212 -15.45 -18.07 1.23
N LEU A 213 -14.97 -17.60 0.08
CA LEU A 213 -13.56 -17.31 -0.11
C LEU A 213 -13.11 -16.11 0.75
N VAL A 214 -13.82 -14.98 0.70
CA VAL A 214 -13.44 -13.79 1.45
C VAL A 214 -13.56 -13.97 2.96
N ALA A 215 -14.41 -14.89 3.43
CA ALA A 215 -14.50 -15.23 4.85
C ALA A 215 -13.22 -15.85 5.44
N LEU A 216 -12.31 -16.34 4.58
CA LEU A 216 -10.99 -16.84 4.99
C LEU A 216 -9.95 -15.70 5.17
N PHE A 217 -10.20 -14.50 4.66
CA PHE A 217 -9.26 -13.39 4.71
C PHE A 217 -8.89 -12.95 6.14
N PRO A 218 -9.82 -12.89 7.10
CA PRO A 218 -9.46 -12.59 8.49
C PRO A 218 -8.45 -13.59 9.08
N ILE A 219 -8.56 -14.88 8.75
CA ILE A 219 -7.62 -15.92 9.22
C ILE A 219 -6.24 -15.69 8.59
N TYR A 220 -6.20 -15.52 7.27
CA TYR A 220 -4.97 -15.19 6.54
C TYR A 220 -4.28 -13.96 7.14
N THR A 221 -5.05 -12.91 7.39
CA THR A 221 -4.52 -11.65 7.93
C THR A 221 -4.02 -11.80 9.36
N PHE A 222 -4.73 -12.55 10.21
CA PHE A 222 -4.26 -12.82 11.57
C PHE A 222 -2.87 -13.48 11.56
N VAL A 223 -2.70 -14.49 10.73
CA VAL A 223 -1.41 -15.17 10.55
C VAL A 223 -0.35 -14.18 10.02
N ALA A 224 -0.69 -13.39 9.01
CA ALA A 224 0.21 -12.39 8.43
C ALA A 224 0.65 -11.33 9.46
N ILE A 225 -0.24 -10.84 10.31
CA ILE A 225 0.08 -9.87 11.38
C ILE A 225 1.05 -10.50 12.38
N VAL A 226 0.79 -11.71 12.84
CA VAL A 226 1.65 -12.43 13.80
C VAL A 226 3.07 -12.58 13.23
N PHE A 227 3.18 -13.08 11.99
CA PHE A 227 4.49 -13.25 11.35
C PHE A 227 5.19 -11.91 11.08
N ASN A 228 4.45 -10.86 10.72
CA ASN A 228 5.02 -9.52 10.50
C ASN A 228 5.61 -8.94 11.80
N LEU A 229 4.89 -9.07 12.92
CA LEU A 229 5.38 -8.63 14.24
C LEU A 229 6.60 -9.42 14.69
N ILE A 230 6.60 -10.75 14.52
CA ILE A 230 7.74 -11.61 14.82
C ILE A 230 8.94 -11.23 13.95
N SER A 231 8.75 -11.05 12.66
CA SER A 231 9.81 -10.66 11.72
C SER A 231 10.38 -9.28 12.06
N GLY A 232 9.52 -8.30 12.37
CA GLY A 232 9.96 -6.97 12.78
C GLY A 232 10.80 -6.98 14.05
N TRP A 233 10.34 -7.73 15.05
CA TRP A 233 11.09 -7.92 16.29
C TRP A 233 12.43 -8.65 16.07
N ALA A 234 12.43 -9.69 15.23
CA ALA A 234 13.62 -10.47 14.94
C ALA A 234 14.66 -9.62 14.18
N LEU A 235 14.23 -8.80 13.21
CA LEU A 235 15.09 -7.87 12.48
C LEU A 235 15.74 -6.83 13.41
N ASP A 236 14.98 -6.27 14.36
CA ASP A 236 15.51 -5.31 15.32
C ASP A 236 16.50 -5.95 16.31
N LYS A 237 16.27 -7.23 16.69
CA LYS A 237 17.10 -7.94 17.68
C LYS A 237 18.36 -8.58 17.09
N TYR A 238 18.24 -9.21 15.95
CA TYR A 238 19.33 -10.04 15.37
C TYR A 238 20.05 -9.34 14.21
N GLY A 239 19.48 -8.28 13.66
CA GLY A 239 19.99 -7.58 12.48
C GLY A 239 19.71 -8.33 11.17
N LEU A 240 19.86 -7.61 10.08
CA LEU A 240 19.57 -8.11 8.74
C LEU A 240 20.54 -9.24 8.33
N ASP A 241 21.80 -9.11 8.69
CA ASP A 241 22.89 -10.04 8.31
C ASP A 241 22.71 -11.46 8.86
N ARG A 242 21.94 -11.62 9.95
CA ARG A 242 21.66 -12.94 10.54
C ARG A 242 20.35 -13.55 10.06
N ILE A 243 19.42 -12.73 9.64
CA ILE A 243 18.08 -13.17 9.24
C ILE A 243 18.02 -13.44 7.74
N LEU A 244 18.70 -12.63 6.93
CA LEU A 244 18.93 -12.96 5.53
C LEU A 244 20.15 -13.87 5.48
N PRO A 245 19.98 -15.17 5.18
CA PRO A 245 21.13 -16.04 4.98
C PRO A 245 22.00 -15.45 3.89
N SER A 246 23.28 -15.38 4.15
CA SER A 246 24.29 -15.00 3.14
C SER A 246 24.23 -16.00 2.00
N TYR A 247 23.53 -15.63 0.96
CA TYR A 247 23.54 -16.35 -0.32
C TYR A 247 24.78 -15.97 -1.13
#